data_20349a2ad74a04b68e87e6ed018370ec
#
_entry.id   20349a2ad74a04b68e87e6ed018370ec
#
_cell.length_a   1.000
_cell.length_b   1.000
_cell.length_c   1.000
_cell.angle_alpha   90.00
_cell.angle_beta   90.00
_cell.angle_gamma   90.00
#
_symmetry.space_group_name_H-M   'P 1'
#
loop_
_entity.id
_entity.type
_entity.pdbx_description
1 polymer ?
#
loop_
_entity_poly.entity_id
_entity_poly.type
_entity_poly.pdbx_seq_one_letter_code
_entity_poly.pdbx_strand_id
1 'polypeptide(L)'
;MKDKIRTAIDISKRAQRNWDLSRNIPDEDLDTLIYSAINSPTKQMETHYALHVFTHPGKIREIYDHTKKFTLFPNDAESFEDERVADMFYEQADGSFEQNDIYSVKNSQILANAMFLYTEDKGEASGGTHYMAQKEGASPNVKSLYEEQIDFSIGISVGQLILSAAMLGYKTGICSALESQKISELLPVDIDGDLYNPKLVIGIGYEQEGIDRQLHQE
;
A
#
# COMPACT_ATOMS: atom_id res chain seq x y z
N MET A 1 -9.54 15.02 -24.63
CA MET A 1 -10.05 14.30 -23.42
C MET A 1 -9.72 12.81 -23.44
N LYS A 2 -10.16 12.06 -24.48
CA LYS A 2 -9.86 10.59 -24.57
C LYS A 2 -8.37 10.27 -24.47
N ASP A 3 -7.51 11.01 -25.13
CA ASP A 3 -6.07 10.76 -25.11
C ASP A 3 -5.45 11.04 -23.74
N LYS A 4 -5.91 12.08 -23.02
CA LYS A 4 -5.47 12.33 -21.64
C LYS A 4 -5.80 11.15 -20.69
N ILE A 5 -7.01 10.57 -20.82
CA ILE A 5 -7.41 9.42 -20.01
C ILE A 5 -6.53 8.21 -20.35
N ARG A 6 -6.29 7.92 -21.62
CA ARG A 6 -5.42 6.81 -22.03
C ARG A 6 -3.99 6.99 -21.51
N THR A 7 -3.44 8.20 -21.64
CA THR A 7 -2.11 8.52 -21.10
C THR A 7 -2.08 8.30 -19.57
N ALA A 8 -3.09 8.75 -18.84
CA ALA A 8 -3.16 8.55 -17.40
C ALA A 8 -3.23 7.04 -17.03
N ILE A 9 -4.01 6.24 -17.77
CA ILE A 9 -4.06 4.79 -17.60
C ILE A 9 -2.69 4.16 -17.86
N ASP A 10 -1.98 4.60 -18.91
CA ASP A 10 -0.65 4.07 -19.24
C ASP A 10 0.41 4.44 -18.20
N ILE A 11 0.29 5.61 -17.57
CA ILE A 11 1.13 6.03 -16.45
C ILE A 11 0.79 5.19 -15.21
N SER A 12 -0.49 5.06 -14.87
CA SER A 12 -0.97 4.45 -13.63
C SER A 12 -0.70 2.96 -13.50
N LYS A 13 -0.53 2.24 -14.62
CA LYS A 13 -0.24 0.81 -14.61
C LYS A 13 1.17 0.44 -14.17
N ARG A 14 2.08 1.43 -14.08
CA ARG A 14 3.49 1.22 -13.75
C ARG A 14 3.79 1.68 -12.34
N ALA A 15 4.30 0.78 -11.51
CA ALA A 15 4.73 1.12 -10.16
C ALA A 15 6.06 1.88 -10.17
N GLN A 16 6.09 3.03 -9.50
CA GLN A 16 7.29 3.84 -9.33
C GLN A 16 8.07 3.40 -8.08
N ARG A 17 9.40 3.46 -8.16
CA ARG A 17 10.32 3.11 -7.07
C ARG A 17 11.41 4.16 -6.81
N ASN A 18 11.66 5.04 -7.79
CA ASN A 18 12.67 6.09 -7.71
C ASN A 18 11.96 7.43 -7.71
N TRP A 19 12.14 8.18 -6.63
CA TRP A 19 11.38 9.38 -6.36
C TRP A 19 12.29 10.60 -6.35
N ASP A 20 11.85 11.69 -6.96
CA ASP A 20 12.44 13.01 -6.78
C ASP A 20 11.87 13.63 -5.49
N LEU A 21 12.58 13.47 -4.39
CA LEU A 21 12.19 13.98 -3.08
C LEU A 21 12.58 15.45 -2.86
N SER A 22 13.19 16.10 -3.84
CA SER A 22 13.54 17.54 -3.76
C SER A 22 12.32 18.46 -3.90
N ARG A 23 11.17 17.92 -4.28
CA ARG A 23 9.92 18.63 -4.55
C ARG A 23 8.84 18.19 -3.58
N ASN A 24 7.93 19.11 -3.25
CA ASN A 24 6.72 18.79 -2.49
C ASN A 24 5.51 18.77 -3.45
N ILE A 25 4.53 17.91 -3.17
CA ILE A 25 3.22 17.97 -3.82
C ILE A 25 2.53 19.25 -3.32
N PRO A 26 2.00 20.12 -4.22
CA PRO A 26 1.24 21.28 -3.81
C PRO A 26 -0.01 20.88 -2.99
N ASP A 27 -0.37 21.70 -2.01
CA ASP A 27 -1.52 21.44 -1.15
C ASP A 27 -2.83 21.24 -1.94
N GLU A 28 -3.05 22.02 -3.00
CA GLU A 28 -4.23 21.90 -3.87
C GLU A 28 -4.32 20.53 -4.57
N ASP A 29 -3.17 20.02 -5.03
CA ASP A 29 -3.10 18.68 -5.64
C ASP A 29 -3.28 17.61 -4.58
N LEU A 30 -2.69 17.79 -3.39
CA LEU A 30 -2.84 16.87 -2.27
C LEU A 30 -4.32 16.78 -1.84
N ASP A 31 -5.00 17.90 -1.70
CA ASP A 31 -6.43 17.98 -1.40
C ASP A 31 -7.27 17.26 -2.47
N THR A 32 -6.91 17.43 -3.74
CA THR A 32 -7.58 16.74 -4.86
C THR A 32 -7.38 15.22 -4.79
N LEU A 33 -6.18 14.76 -4.43
CA LEU A 33 -5.87 13.36 -4.25
C LEU A 33 -6.64 12.76 -3.07
N ILE A 34 -6.67 13.46 -1.93
CA ILE A 34 -7.44 13.06 -0.75
C ILE A 34 -8.94 12.98 -1.12
N TYR A 35 -9.47 14.04 -1.75
CA TYR A 35 -10.86 14.06 -2.21
C TYR A 35 -11.20 12.88 -3.11
N SER A 36 -10.30 12.56 -4.05
CA SER A 36 -10.46 11.42 -4.95
C SER A 36 -10.55 10.10 -4.18
N ALA A 37 -9.69 9.90 -3.18
CA ALA A 37 -9.66 8.67 -2.41
C ALA A 37 -10.90 8.48 -1.53
N ILE A 38 -11.34 9.53 -0.82
CA ILE A 38 -12.47 9.44 0.12
C ILE A 38 -13.85 9.49 -0.54
N ASN A 39 -13.95 9.97 -1.78
CA ASN A 39 -15.20 10.04 -2.55
C ASN A 39 -15.28 8.95 -3.63
N SER A 40 -14.61 7.84 -3.44
CA SER A 40 -14.74 6.68 -4.31
C SER A 40 -16.10 5.97 -4.09
N PRO A 41 -16.67 5.34 -5.13
CA PRO A 41 -17.87 4.54 -4.97
C PRO A 41 -17.67 3.40 -3.96
N THR A 42 -18.59 3.25 -3.03
CA THR A 42 -18.60 2.15 -2.07
C THR A 42 -19.97 1.47 -2.08
N LYS A 43 -20.02 0.20 -1.67
CA LYS A 43 -21.30 -0.50 -1.55
C LYS A 43 -22.15 0.18 -0.48
N GLN A 44 -23.39 0.53 -0.84
CA GLN A 44 -24.39 1.18 0.04
C GLN A 44 -23.93 2.54 0.60
N MET A 45 -22.91 3.16 -0.01
CA MET A 45 -22.22 4.37 0.49
C MET A 45 -21.58 4.18 1.89
N GLU A 46 -21.30 2.95 2.27
CA GLU A 46 -20.57 2.62 3.49
C GLU A 46 -19.07 2.67 3.21
N THR A 47 -18.34 3.53 3.93
CA THR A 47 -16.88 3.57 3.87
C THR A 47 -16.33 2.57 4.89
N HIS A 48 -15.60 1.58 4.40
CA HIS A 48 -15.04 0.50 5.23
C HIS A 48 -13.54 0.69 5.49
N TYR A 49 -13.02 1.89 5.29
CA TYR A 49 -11.60 2.21 5.51
C TYR A 49 -11.44 3.61 6.08
N ALA A 50 -10.38 3.79 6.85
CA ALA A 50 -9.83 5.10 7.17
C ALA A 50 -8.60 5.36 6.30
N LEU A 51 -8.37 6.63 5.95
CA LEU A 51 -7.27 7.09 5.14
C LEU A 51 -6.34 7.98 5.97
N HIS A 52 -5.08 7.56 6.09
CA HIS A 52 -4.04 8.36 6.74
C HIS A 52 -3.06 8.85 5.67
N VAL A 53 -2.81 10.17 5.67
CA VAL A 53 -1.96 10.80 4.66
C VAL A 53 -0.73 11.42 5.34
N PHE A 54 0.44 11.08 4.85
CA PHE A 54 1.72 11.55 5.36
C PHE A 54 2.52 12.23 4.25
N THR A 55 3.02 13.42 4.54
CA THR A 55 3.93 14.19 3.65
C THR A 55 5.29 14.43 4.30
N HIS A 56 5.41 14.17 5.60
CA HIS A 56 6.67 14.34 6.31
C HIS A 56 7.61 13.15 6.03
N PRO A 57 8.81 13.38 5.46
CA PRO A 57 9.72 12.30 5.05
C PRO A 57 10.11 11.36 6.19
N GLY A 58 10.27 11.87 7.41
CA GLY A 58 10.59 11.07 8.59
C GLY A 58 9.49 10.08 8.94
N LYS A 59 8.21 10.48 8.86
CA LYS A 59 7.08 9.58 9.11
C LYS A 59 6.91 8.54 8.02
N ILE A 60 7.10 8.95 6.76
CA ILE A 60 7.12 8.02 5.63
C ILE A 60 8.21 6.96 5.80
N ARG A 61 9.40 7.38 6.22
CA ARG A 61 10.53 6.49 6.47
C ARG A 61 10.25 5.52 7.62
N GLU A 62 9.69 6.01 8.71
CA GLU A 62 9.31 5.21 9.87
C GLU A 62 8.33 4.08 9.48
N ILE A 63 7.29 4.39 8.69
CA ILE A 63 6.35 3.37 8.19
C ILE A 63 7.04 2.40 7.22
N TYR A 64 7.88 2.92 6.31
CA TYR A 64 8.67 2.07 5.40
C TYR A 64 9.54 1.07 6.13
N ASP A 65 10.14 1.44 7.26
CA ASP A 65 11.00 0.55 8.05
C ASP A 65 10.22 -0.65 8.63
N HIS A 66 8.89 -0.59 8.65
CA HIS A 66 7.98 -1.67 9.03
C HIS A 66 7.25 -2.32 7.83
N THR A 67 7.78 -2.18 6.63
CA THR A 67 7.37 -3.05 5.50
C THR A 67 8.18 -4.34 5.50
N LYS A 68 7.56 -5.41 5.01
CA LYS A 68 8.22 -6.73 4.91
C LYS A 68 9.33 -6.68 3.86
N LYS A 69 10.39 -7.41 4.12
CA LYS A 69 11.45 -7.65 3.15
C LYS A 69 10.99 -8.70 2.11
N PHE A 70 11.54 -8.60 0.92
CA PHE A 70 11.36 -9.60 -0.15
C PHE A 70 12.68 -10.23 -0.49
N THR A 71 12.68 -11.54 -0.66
CA THR A 71 13.83 -12.25 -1.21
C THR A 71 13.90 -12.02 -2.71
N LEU A 72 15.07 -11.66 -3.21
CA LEU A 72 15.37 -11.60 -4.63
C LEU A 72 15.96 -12.93 -5.04
N PHE A 73 15.20 -13.71 -5.79
CA PHE A 73 15.71 -14.93 -6.44
C PHE A 73 16.40 -14.55 -7.75
N PRO A 74 17.47 -15.24 -8.16
CA PRO A 74 17.98 -15.15 -9.51
C PRO A 74 16.85 -15.47 -10.51
N ASN A 75 16.72 -14.68 -11.58
CA ASN A 75 15.62 -14.84 -12.56
C ASN A 75 15.63 -16.21 -13.25
N ASP A 76 16.78 -16.87 -13.25
CA ASP A 76 17.03 -18.19 -13.86
C ASP A 76 17.11 -19.32 -12.83
N ALA A 77 16.78 -19.07 -11.56
CA ALA A 77 16.73 -20.12 -10.56
C ALA A 77 15.54 -21.05 -10.80
N GLU A 78 15.80 -22.33 -11.04
CA GLU A 78 14.77 -23.32 -11.34
C GLU A 78 14.07 -23.85 -10.08
N SER A 79 14.73 -23.78 -8.92
CA SER A 79 14.19 -24.25 -7.65
C SER A 79 14.93 -23.66 -6.45
N PHE A 80 14.44 -23.93 -5.24
CA PHE A 80 15.14 -23.63 -3.97
C PHE A 80 16.42 -24.48 -3.77
N GLU A 81 16.63 -25.52 -4.57
CA GLU A 81 17.83 -26.37 -4.55
C GLU A 81 18.97 -25.77 -5.40
N ASP A 82 18.73 -24.70 -6.16
CA ASP A 82 19.77 -23.97 -6.86
C ASP A 82 20.79 -23.41 -5.82
N GLU A 83 22.08 -23.73 -6.01
CA GLU A 83 23.15 -23.31 -5.08
C GLU A 83 23.13 -21.80 -4.82
N ARG A 84 22.78 -20.99 -5.82
CA ARG A 84 22.69 -19.52 -5.69
C ARG A 84 21.52 -19.10 -4.81
N VAL A 85 20.45 -19.91 -4.72
CA VAL A 85 19.32 -19.68 -3.82
C VAL A 85 19.64 -20.22 -2.43
N ALA A 86 20.35 -21.34 -2.32
CA ALA A 86 20.78 -21.89 -1.04
C ALA A 86 21.63 -20.90 -0.24
N ASP A 87 22.50 -20.13 -0.93
CA ASP A 87 23.32 -19.08 -0.30
C ASP A 87 22.49 -17.90 0.25
N MET A 88 21.22 -17.77 -0.13
CA MET A 88 20.33 -16.72 0.39
C MET A 88 19.77 -17.04 1.76
N PHE A 89 19.84 -18.28 2.18
CA PHE A 89 19.33 -18.77 3.45
C PHE A 89 20.40 -19.53 4.22
N TYR A 90 20.41 -19.41 5.51
CA TYR A 90 21.26 -20.24 6.37
C TYR A 90 20.42 -20.86 7.47
N GLU A 91 20.74 -22.10 7.81
CA GLU A 91 20.08 -22.86 8.84
C GLU A 91 20.57 -22.42 10.21
N GLN A 92 19.64 -22.07 11.10
CA GLN A 92 19.91 -21.76 12.49
C GLN A 92 20.10 -23.06 13.29
N ALA A 93 20.72 -22.94 14.47
CA ALA A 93 20.95 -24.07 15.36
C ALA A 93 19.65 -24.78 15.87
N ASP A 94 18.51 -24.10 15.76
CA ASP A 94 17.18 -24.64 16.08
C ASP A 94 16.47 -25.29 14.89
N GLY A 95 17.12 -25.35 13.73
CA GLY A 95 16.57 -25.90 12.49
C GLY A 95 15.70 -24.93 11.70
N SER A 96 15.57 -23.68 12.14
CA SER A 96 14.93 -22.62 11.34
C SER A 96 15.88 -22.07 10.27
N PHE A 97 15.32 -21.50 9.21
CA PHE A 97 16.11 -20.83 8.17
C PHE A 97 15.98 -19.33 8.33
N GLU A 98 17.12 -18.63 8.35
CA GLU A 98 17.17 -17.19 8.34
C GLU A 98 17.66 -16.69 6.98
N GLN A 99 16.98 -15.69 6.46
CA GLN A 99 17.28 -15.11 5.17
C GLN A 99 18.52 -14.22 5.25
N ASN A 100 19.45 -14.41 4.33
CA ASN A 100 20.59 -13.52 4.20
C ASN A 100 20.14 -12.11 3.76
N ASP A 101 20.43 -11.12 4.59
CA ASP A 101 20.01 -9.72 4.35
C ASP A 101 20.58 -9.11 3.05
N ILE A 102 21.65 -9.64 2.51
CA ILE A 102 22.26 -9.18 1.24
C ILE A 102 21.27 -9.38 0.07
N TYR A 103 20.48 -10.44 0.11
CA TYR A 103 19.54 -10.81 -0.94
C TYR A 103 18.10 -10.37 -0.65
N SER A 104 17.87 -9.64 0.44
CA SER A 104 16.56 -9.15 0.80
C SER A 104 16.42 -7.65 0.57
N VAL A 105 15.31 -7.24 -0.01
CA VAL A 105 15.00 -5.83 -0.26
C VAL A 105 13.63 -5.46 0.26
N LYS A 106 13.50 -4.22 0.71
CA LYS A 106 12.21 -3.61 1.00
C LYS A 106 11.68 -2.88 -0.23
N ASN A 107 10.37 -2.79 -0.32
CA ASN A 107 9.72 -2.13 -1.45
C ASN A 107 9.79 -0.60 -1.32
N SER A 108 10.70 0.04 -2.08
CA SER A 108 10.86 1.50 -2.10
C SER A 108 9.71 2.27 -2.77
N GLN A 109 8.67 1.57 -3.23
CA GLN A 109 7.50 2.20 -3.88
C GLN A 109 6.79 3.21 -2.99
N ILE A 110 6.93 3.12 -1.68
CA ILE A 110 6.26 4.00 -0.73
C ILE A 110 7.15 5.12 -0.17
N LEU A 111 8.44 5.15 -0.50
CA LEU A 111 9.36 6.25 -0.13
C LEU A 111 9.17 7.46 -1.06
N ALA A 112 7.94 7.91 -1.20
CA ALA A 112 7.48 8.94 -2.13
C ALA A 112 7.34 10.32 -1.45
N ASN A 113 6.88 11.32 -2.20
CA ASN A 113 6.65 12.67 -1.68
C ASN A 113 5.41 12.73 -0.77
N ALA A 114 4.42 11.86 -1.00
CA ALA A 114 3.30 11.63 -0.11
C ALA A 114 3.00 10.14 -0.01
N MET A 115 2.48 9.73 1.15
CA MET A 115 2.08 8.37 1.45
C MET A 115 0.61 8.35 1.88
N PHE A 116 -0.17 7.48 1.26
CA PHE A 116 -1.57 7.24 1.56
C PHE A 116 -1.70 5.83 2.14
N LEU A 117 -1.97 5.74 3.43
CA LEU A 117 -2.12 4.47 4.14
C LEU A 117 -3.60 4.22 4.38
N TYR A 118 -4.08 3.09 3.89
CA TYR A 118 -5.44 2.59 4.10
C TYR A 118 -5.45 1.62 5.27
N THR A 119 -6.36 1.86 6.20
CA THR A 119 -6.62 0.97 7.33
C THR A 119 -8.08 0.54 7.31
N GLU A 120 -8.38 -0.60 7.91
CA GLU A 120 -9.74 -0.99 8.20
C GLU A 120 -10.37 0.04 9.12
N ASP A 121 -11.56 0.53 8.77
CA ASP A 121 -12.37 1.35 9.66
C ASP A 121 -13.39 0.46 10.36
N LYS A 122 -13.27 0.40 11.68
CA LYS A 122 -14.21 -0.31 12.55
C LYS A 122 -15.37 0.59 12.98
N GLY A 123 -15.42 1.84 12.48
CA GLY A 123 -16.29 2.91 12.92
C GLY A 123 -17.74 2.50 13.18
N GLU A 124 -18.47 3.34 13.88
CA GLU A 124 -19.87 3.14 14.20
C GLU A 124 -20.70 2.90 12.93
N ALA A 125 -20.94 1.64 12.64
CA ALA A 125 -21.77 1.28 11.52
C ALA A 125 -23.22 1.66 11.84
N SER A 126 -23.73 2.61 11.10
CA SER A 126 -25.14 3.01 11.14
C SER A 126 -26.12 1.93 10.62
N GLY A 127 -25.69 0.69 10.51
CA GLY A 127 -26.43 -0.44 9.95
C GLY A 127 -25.60 -1.17 8.87
N GLY A 128 -26.22 -2.06 8.13
CA GLY A 128 -25.59 -2.78 7.03
C GLY A 128 -24.69 -3.94 7.44
N THR A 129 -23.78 -4.34 6.53
CA THR A 129 -22.97 -5.55 6.70
C THR A 129 -21.93 -5.40 7.80
N HIS A 130 -21.37 -4.22 7.96
CA HIS A 130 -20.40 -3.89 9.01
C HIS A 130 -21.03 -4.12 10.41
N TYR A 131 -22.17 -3.49 10.67
CA TYR A 131 -22.90 -3.64 11.92
C TYR A 131 -23.25 -5.11 12.22
N MET A 132 -23.69 -5.85 11.18
CA MET A 132 -24.03 -7.27 11.36
C MET A 132 -22.80 -8.14 11.64
N ALA A 133 -21.65 -7.81 11.08
CA ALA A 133 -20.41 -8.55 11.30
C ALA A 133 -19.82 -8.33 12.71
N GLN A 134 -20.06 -7.17 13.30
CA GLN A 134 -19.59 -6.83 14.66
C GLN A 134 -20.48 -7.40 15.77
N LYS A 135 -21.70 -7.84 15.46
CA LYS A 135 -22.59 -8.44 16.47
C LYS A 135 -21.98 -9.70 17.05
N GLU A 136 -22.13 -9.83 18.38
CA GLU A 136 -21.84 -11.10 19.06
C GLU A 136 -22.70 -12.21 18.45
N GLY A 137 -22.06 -13.32 18.09
CA GLY A 137 -22.73 -14.43 17.40
C GLY A 137 -22.97 -14.22 15.90
N ALA A 138 -22.39 -13.19 15.26
CA ALA A 138 -22.43 -13.04 13.81
C ALA A 138 -21.94 -14.30 13.09
N SER A 139 -22.66 -14.71 12.05
CA SER A 139 -22.31 -15.92 11.31
C SER A 139 -20.97 -15.76 10.57
N PRO A 140 -20.21 -16.83 10.35
CA PRO A 140 -18.96 -16.79 9.58
C PRO A 140 -19.14 -16.18 8.20
N ASN A 141 -20.24 -16.44 7.53
CA ASN A 141 -20.53 -15.87 6.20
C ASN A 141 -20.69 -14.35 6.21
N VAL A 142 -21.28 -13.78 7.28
CA VAL A 142 -21.41 -12.31 7.41
C VAL A 142 -20.05 -11.68 7.67
N LYS A 143 -19.21 -12.31 8.49
CA LYS A 143 -17.84 -11.84 8.75
C LYS A 143 -16.98 -11.87 7.49
N SER A 144 -17.02 -12.97 6.74
CA SER A 144 -16.29 -13.10 5.46
C SER A 144 -16.76 -12.06 4.45
N LEU A 145 -18.06 -11.85 4.33
CA LEU A 145 -18.61 -10.83 3.43
C LEU A 145 -18.16 -9.40 3.82
N TYR A 146 -18.04 -9.13 5.11
CA TYR A 146 -17.55 -7.84 5.58
C TYR A 146 -16.07 -7.64 5.22
N GLU A 147 -15.22 -8.63 5.45
CA GLU A 147 -13.79 -8.58 5.09
C GLU A 147 -13.60 -8.36 3.59
N GLU A 148 -14.34 -9.07 2.75
CA GLU A 148 -14.34 -8.87 1.29
C GLU A 148 -14.74 -7.43 0.91
N GLN A 149 -15.71 -6.84 1.61
CA GLN A 149 -16.16 -5.47 1.32
C GLN A 149 -15.13 -4.41 1.67
N ILE A 150 -14.33 -4.62 2.73
CA ILE A 150 -13.20 -3.75 3.05
C ILE A 150 -12.23 -3.74 1.87
N ASP A 151 -11.81 -4.92 1.42
CA ASP A 151 -10.82 -5.06 0.36
C ASP A 151 -11.33 -4.50 -0.97
N PHE A 152 -12.60 -4.71 -1.31
CA PHE A 152 -13.23 -4.12 -2.50
C PHE A 152 -13.30 -2.59 -2.41
N SER A 153 -13.70 -2.04 -1.27
CA SER A 153 -13.81 -0.59 -1.08
C SER A 153 -12.44 0.08 -1.18
N ILE A 154 -11.42 -0.51 -0.56
CA ILE A 154 -10.03 -0.04 -0.68
C ILE A 154 -9.57 -0.14 -2.14
N GLY A 155 -9.79 -1.27 -2.82
CA GLY A 155 -9.38 -1.45 -4.21
C GLY A 155 -9.99 -0.44 -5.17
N ILE A 156 -11.28 -0.11 -5.01
CA ILE A 156 -11.98 0.92 -5.81
C ILE A 156 -11.39 2.30 -5.53
N SER A 157 -11.20 2.66 -4.26
CA SER A 157 -10.62 3.92 -3.85
C SER A 157 -9.20 4.09 -4.38
N VAL A 158 -8.37 3.07 -4.25
CA VAL A 158 -6.99 3.06 -4.75
C VAL A 158 -6.96 3.22 -6.26
N GLY A 159 -7.83 2.52 -7.00
CA GLY A 159 -7.92 2.67 -8.46
C GLY A 159 -8.24 4.10 -8.88
N GLN A 160 -9.19 4.75 -8.18
CA GLN A 160 -9.55 6.15 -8.42
C GLN A 160 -8.41 7.11 -8.05
N LEU A 161 -7.77 6.91 -6.89
CA LEU A 161 -6.62 7.70 -6.43
C LEU A 161 -5.44 7.63 -7.42
N ILE A 162 -5.06 6.42 -7.86
CA ILE A 162 -3.96 6.20 -8.80
C ILE A 162 -4.23 6.88 -10.15
N LEU A 163 -5.46 6.77 -10.66
CA LEU A 163 -5.84 7.43 -11.90
C LEU A 163 -5.81 8.95 -11.75
N SER A 164 -6.30 9.49 -10.64
CA SER A 164 -6.28 10.93 -10.34
C SER A 164 -4.84 11.45 -10.22
N ALA A 165 -3.96 10.72 -9.52
CA ALA A 165 -2.54 11.04 -9.44
C ALA A 165 -1.89 11.09 -10.83
N ALA A 166 -2.16 10.12 -11.69
CA ALA A 166 -1.64 10.09 -13.05
C ALA A 166 -2.18 11.23 -13.92
N MET A 167 -3.43 11.65 -13.71
CA MET A 167 -4.02 12.80 -14.41
C MET A 167 -3.39 14.14 -13.99
N LEU A 168 -2.93 14.25 -12.75
CA LEU A 168 -2.16 15.39 -12.23
C LEU A 168 -0.67 15.32 -12.58
N GLY A 169 -0.21 14.22 -13.20
CA GLY A 169 1.19 14.04 -13.62
C GLY A 169 2.09 13.36 -12.60
N TYR A 170 1.52 12.83 -11.51
CA TYR A 170 2.26 12.08 -10.51
C TYR A 170 2.41 10.60 -10.88
N LYS A 171 3.40 9.97 -10.30
CA LYS A 171 3.60 8.53 -10.31
C LYS A 171 3.12 7.93 -9.01
N THR A 172 2.83 6.62 -9.04
CA THR A 172 2.33 5.89 -7.88
C THR A 172 3.10 4.60 -7.66
N GLY A 173 3.17 4.17 -6.41
CA GLY A 173 3.72 2.87 -6.03
C GLY A 173 2.87 2.25 -4.92
N ILE A 174 2.60 0.94 -5.02
CA ILE A 174 1.69 0.22 -4.13
C ILE A 174 2.47 -0.79 -3.30
N CYS A 175 2.18 -0.87 -2.00
CA CYS A 175 2.74 -1.88 -1.11
C CYS A 175 1.68 -2.44 -0.16
N SER A 176 1.48 -3.76 -0.20
CA SER A 176 0.63 -4.51 0.74
C SER A 176 1.43 -5.40 1.70
N ALA A 177 2.76 -5.46 1.51
CA ALA A 177 3.64 -6.25 2.35
C ALA A 177 4.01 -5.47 3.62
N LEU A 178 3.12 -5.46 4.59
CA LEU A 178 3.19 -4.66 5.80
C LEU A 178 3.38 -5.53 7.04
N GLU A 179 4.17 -5.06 8.01
CA GLU A 179 4.17 -5.54 9.39
C GLU A 179 3.03 -4.81 10.13
N SER A 180 1.79 -5.22 9.86
CA SER A 180 0.58 -4.46 10.21
C SER A 180 0.52 -4.05 11.68
N GLN A 181 0.90 -4.93 12.60
CA GLN A 181 0.89 -4.63 14.03
C GLN A 181 1.85 -3.47 14.37
N LYS A 182 3.07 -3.48 13.84
CA LYS A 182 4.06 -2.43 14.12
C LYS A 182 3.64 -1.09 13.51
N ILE A 183 3.09 -1.11 12.30
CA ILE A 183 2.58 0.11 11.67
C ILE A 183 1.37 0.65 12.43
N SER A 184 0.51 -0.22 12.93
CA SER A 184 -0.64 0.13 13.78
C SER A 184 -0.23 0.93 15.01
N GLU A 185 0.86 0.52 15.67
CA GLU A 185 1.43 1.21 16.84
C GLU A 185 1.99 2.62 16.53
N LEU A 186 2.30 2.90 15.25
CA LEU A 186 2.76 4.21 14.79
C LEU A 186 1.62 5.18 14.47
N LEU A 187 0.39 4.68 14.36
CA LEU A 187 -0.78 5.48 14.07
C LEU A 187 -1.41 6.00 15.36
N PRO A 188 -2.17 7.11 15.30
CA PRO A 188 -3.05 7.45 16.40
C PRO A 188 -4.07 6.33 16.59
N VAL A 189 -4.57 6.16 17.80
CA VAL A 189 -5.72 5.29 18.05
C VAL A 189 -6.98 5.86 17.41
N ASP A 190 -7.96 5.01 17.11
CA ASP A 190 -9.26 5.44 16.62
C ASP A 190 -10.10 6.12 17.72
N ILE A 191 -11.34 6.48 17.39
CA ILE A 191 -12.24 7.20 18.31
C ILE A 191 -12.58 6.36 19.56
N ASP A 192 -12.52 5.05 19.46
CA ASP A 192 -12.80 4.11 20.56
C ASP A 192 -11.54 3.71 21.33
N GLY A 193 -10.38 4.19 20.92
CA GLY A 193 -9.08 3.89 21.53
C GLY A 193 -8.44 2.61 20.98
N ASP A 194 -8.99 2.03 19.93
CA ASP A 194 -8.48 0.84 19.26
C ASP A 194 -7.34 1.18 18.28
N LEU A 195 -6.50 0.19 18.00
CA LEU A 195 -5.48 0.29 16.98
C LEU A 195 -6.07 0.06 15.59
N TYR A 196 -5.72 0.93 14.65
CA TYR A 196 -6.04 0.72 13.23
C TYR A 196 -5.36 -0.53 12.67
N ASN A 197 -6.02 -1.21 11.74
CA ASN A 197 -5.46 -2.38 11.03
C ASN A 197 -5.01 -1.95 9.61
N PRO A 198 -3.69 -1.74 9.37
CA PRO A 198 -3.16 -1.37 8.07
C PRO A 198 -3.39 -2.45 7.01
N LYS A 199 -3.91 -2.05 5.86
CA LYS A 199 -4.23 -2.93 4.72
C LYS A 199 -3.33 -2.67 3.51
N LEU A 200 -3.13 -1.40 3.16
CA LEU A 200 -2.46 -1.02 1.92
C LEU A 200 -1.83 0.36 2.02
N VAL A 201 -0.67 0.53 1.41
CA VAL A 201 0.04 1.81 1.32
C VAL A 201 0.28 2.17 -0.14
N ILE A 202 0.02 3.44 -0.48
CA ILE A 202 0.29 4.02 -1.79
C ILE A 202 1.29 5.17 -1.61
N GLY A 203 2.45 5.07 -2.27
CA GLY A 203 3.34 6.21 -2.46
C GLY A 203 2.92 7.01 -3.68
N ILE A 204 2.89 8.33 -3.58
CA ILE A 204 2.59 9.26 -4.68
C ILE A 204 3.67 10.33 -4.73
N GLY A 205 4.12 10.67 -5.94
CA GLY A 205 5.16 11.69 -6.07
C GLY A 205 5.69 11.86 -7.49
N TYR A 206 6.83 12.50 -7.55
CA TYR A 206 7.53 12.79 -8.80
C TYR A 206 8.54 11.69 -9.12
N GLU A 207 8.60 11.32 -10.38
CA GLU A 207 9.63 10.42 -10.90
C GLU A 207 10.99 11.09 -10.87
N GLN A 208 12.01 10.39 -10.39
CA GLN A 208 13.38 10.83 -10.53
C GLN A 208 13.83 10.62 -11.98
N GLU A 209 14.18 11.70 -12.66
CA GLU A 209 14.66 11.65 -14.05
C GLU A 209 15.99 10.90 -14.17
N GLY A 210 16.22 10.25 -15.31
CA GLY A 210 17.48 9.61 -15.66
C GLY A 210 17.68 8.20 -15.12
N ILE A 211 16.70 7.62 -14.41
CA ILE A 211 16.72 6.23 -13.96
C ILE A 211 15.61 5.45 -14.66
N ASP A 212 15.92 4.80 -15.77
CA ASP A 212 15.01 3.86 -16.42
C ASP A 212 15.24 2.45 -15.88
N ARG A 213 14.33 1.96 -15.02
CA ARG A 213 14.40 0.60 -14.48
C ARG A 213 13.93 -0.48 -15.44
N GLN A 214 13.37 -0.13 -16.58
CA GLN A 214 13.03 -1.11 -17.60
C GLN A 214 14.28 -1.75 -18.25
N LEU A 215 15.42 -1.03 -18.18
CA LEU A 215 16.72 -1.55 -18.69
C LEU A 215 17.38 -2.59 -17.76
N HIS A 216 16.86 -2.84 -16.58
CA HIS A 216 17.40 -3.81 -15.62
C HIS A 216 16.59 -5.10 -15.52
N GLN A 217 15.66 -5.34 -16.46
CA GLN A 217 14.86 -6.57 -16.57
C GLN A 217 15.29 -7.44 -17.77
N GLU A 218 16.44 -7.15 -18.40
CA GLU A 218 17.09 -8.01 -19.38
C GLU A 218 18.18 -8.86 -18.74
#